data_db7821b080df4db5c3a96621e5ed2e9d
#
_entry.id   db7821b080df4db5c3a96621e5ed2e9d
#
_cell.length_a   1.000
_cell.length_b   1.000
_cell.length_c   1.000
_cell.angle_alpha   90.00
_cell.angle_beta   90.00
_cell.angle_gamma   90.00
#
_symmetry.space_group_name_H-M   'P 1'
#
loop_
_entity.id
_entity.type
_entity.pdbx_description
1 polymer ?
#
loop_
_entity_poly.entity_id
_entity_poly.type
_entity_poly.pdbx_seq_one_letter_code
_entity_poly.pdbx_strand_id
1 'polypeptide(L)'
;MTIATILSLGETALKLGLICSLTVLALFLSYSMLNVCDLSTDGCFTLGAAVGAAVAVSGHPFLSIFAAMAAGVCSGFVTAILQTKLGVDSLLAGIIVNTGLYSVNIAVMGGSSLINMNRTDTVFSMMKEALKNTPLKGRGDIVVAFIAVAIVVVFLVFFLRTRLGLAIRATGNNADMVKSSSINPVSYTHLTLPTN
;
A
#
# COMPACT_ATOMS: atom_id res chain seq x y z
N MET A 1 5.06 -35.36 7.16
CA MET A 1 4.50 -34.05 7.53
C MET A 1 3.26 -34.28 8.35
N THR A 2 3.23 -33.78 9.58
CA THR A 2 2.09 -33.95 10.47
C THR A 2 0.96 -33.01 10.04
N ILE A 3 -0.30 -33.44 10.12
CA ILE A 3 -1.49 -32.63 9.78
C ILE A 3 -1.45 -31.24 10.46
N ALA A 4 -0.97 -31.19 11.70
CA ALA A 4 -0.77 -29.94 12.44
C ALA A 4 0.18 -28.97 11.74
N THR A 5 1.26 -29.46 11.12
CA THR A 5 2.22 -28.63 10.38
C THR A 5 1.60 -28.05 9.10
N ILE A 6 0.75 -28.82 8.41
CA ILE A 6 0.04 -28.34 7.21
C ILE A 6 -0.98 -27.25 7.59
N LEU A 7 -1.68 -27.43 8.70
CA LEU A 7 -2.65 -26.43 9.19
C LEU A 7 -1.96 -25.11 9.58
N SER A 8 -0.85 -25.17 10.33
CA SER A 8 -0.09 -23.97 10.72
C SER A 8 0.53 -23.25 9.52
N LEU A 9 0.98 -24.00 8.50
CA LEU A 9 1.47 -23.45 7.26
C LEU A 9 0.36 -22.75 6.49
N GLY A 10 -0.83 -23.35 6.44
CA GLY A 10 -2.03 -22.76 5.82
C GLY A 10 -2.45 -21.44 6.51
N GLU A 11 -2.43 -21.39 7.83
CA GLU A 11 -2.72 -20.17 8.59
C GLU A 11 -1.72 -19.06 8.29
N THR A 12 -0.44 -19.39 8.22
CA THR A 12 0.63 -18.41 7.89
C THR A 12 0.49 -17.90 6.45
N ALA A 13 0.22 -18.79 5.50
CA ALA A 13 -0.01 -18.43 4.12
C ALA A 13 -1.23 -17.51 3.95
N LEU A 14 -2.30 -17.77 4.70
CA LEU A 14 -3.51 -16.95 4.67
C LEU A 14 -3.25 -15.54 5.24
N LYS A 15 -2.49 -15.42 6.33
CA LYS A 15 -2.08 -14.14 6.90
C LYS A 15 -1.26 -13.32 5.89
N LEU A 16 -0.25 -13.95 5.30
CA LEU A 16 0.62 -13.30 4.33
C LEU A 16 -0.17 -12.89 3.09
N GLY A 17 -1.05 -13.76 2.59
CA GLY A 17 -1.93 -13.47 1.46
C GLY A 17 -2.85 -12.27 1.71
N LEU A 18 -3.43 -12.13 2.91
CA LEU A 18 -4.24 -10.98 3.29
C LEU A 18 -3.42 -9.69 3.30
N ILE A 19 -2.20 -9.70 3.81
CA ILE A 19 -1.33 -8.51 3.82
C ILE A 19 -0.95 -8.14 2.38
N CYS A 20 -0.52 -9.10 1.58
CA CYS A 20 -0.17 -8.87 0.17
C CYS A 20 -1.37 -8.47 -0.69
N SER A 21 -2.60 -8.79 -0.28
CA SER A 21 -3.81 -8.39 -1.02
C SER A 21 -3.95 -6.87 -1.13
N LEU A 22 -3.44 -6.10 -0.16
CA LEU A 22 -3.43 -4.63 -0.22
C LEU A 22 -2.53 -4.11 -1.34
N THR A 23 -1.36 -4.71 -1.53
CA THR A 23 -0.45 -4.36 -2.63
C THR A 23 -1.08 -4.71 -3.98
N VAL A 24 -1.69 -5.88 -4.09
CA VAL A 24 -2.42 -6.30 -5.31
C VAL A 24 -3.57 -5.35 -5.61
N LEU A 25 -4.30 -4.90 -4.58
CA LEU A 25 -5.39 -3.96 -4.73
C LEU A 25 -4.91 -2.60 -5.23
N ALA A 26 -3.75 -2.13 -4.75
CA ALA A 26 -3.13 -0.89 -5.22
C ALA A 26 -2.69 -1.00 -6.69
N LEU A 27 -2.06 -2.12 -7.09
CA LEU A 27 -1.72 -2.42 -8.48
C LEU A 27 -2.96 -2.50 -9.38
N PHE A 28 -4.02 -3.15 -8.91
CA PHE A 28 -5.29 -3.23 -9.63
C PHE A 28 -5.88 -1.84 -9.88
N LEU A 29 -5.85 -0.96 -8.88
CA LEU A 29 -6.31 0.42 -9.04
C LEU A 29 -5.50 1.18 -10.08
N SER A 30 -4.18 1.10 -10.02
CA SER A 30 -3.29 1.74 -10.99
C SER A 30 -3.58 1.25 -12.41
N TYR A 31 -3.61 -0.05 -12.61
CA TYR A 31 -3.83 -0.64 -13.92
C TYR A 31 -5.26 -0.47 -14.44
N SER A 32 -6.27 -0.78 -13.62
CA SER A 32 -7.68 -0.78 -14.06
C SER A 32 -8.28 0.61 -14.18
N MET A 33 -7.82 1.59 -13.37
CA MET A 33 -8.39 2.93 -13.35
C MET A 33 -7.60 3.93 -14.16
N LEU A 34 -6.27 3.80 -14.21
CA LEU A 34 -5.38 4.78 -14.83
C LEU A 34 -4.73 4.26 -16.12
N ASN A 35 -4.87 2.96 -16.44
CA ASN A 35 -4.13 2.29 -17.52
C ASN A 35 -2.59 2.46 -17.40
N VAL A 36 -2.11 2.63 -16.18
CA VAL A 36 -0.69 2.86 -15.88
C VAL A 36 -0.13 1.66 -15.14
N CYS A 37 0.94 1.09 -15.66
CA CYS A 37 1.63 -0.02 -15.00
C CYS A 37 2.64 0.55 -13.99
N ASP A 38 2.24 0.68 -12.74
CA ASP A 38 3.09 1.25 -11.68
C ASP A 38 3.77 0.14 -10.87
N LEU A 39 5.04 -0.11 -11.17
CA LEU A 39 5.88 -1.06 -10.46
C LEU A 39 6.51 -0.49 -9.18
N SER A 40 6.28 0.79 -8.84
CA SER A 40 6.78 1.38 -7.60
C SER A 40 6.00 0.93 -6.36
N THR A 41 4.83 0.33 -6.55
CA THR A 41 3.90 -0.06 -5.48
C THR A 41 4.55 -1.00 -4.45
N ASP A 42 5.39 -1.93 -4.91
CA ASP A 42 6.12 -2.85 -4.03
C ASP A 42 7.16 -2.12 -3.18
N GLY A 43 7.92 -1.21 -3.79
CA GLY A 43 8.86 -0.34 -3.08
C GLY A 43 8.18 0.58 -2.06
N CYS A 44 7.02 1.13 -2.40
CA CYS A 44 6.21 1.95 -1.50
C CYS A 44 5.70 1.14 -0.30
N PHE A 45 5.27 -0.09 -0.54
CA PHE A 45 4.83 -1.01 0.52
C PHE A 45 5.98 -1.35 1.48
N THR A 46 7.15 -1.69 0.95
CA THR A 46 8.33 -2.01 1.76
C THR A 46 8.84 -0.80 2.54
N LEU A 47 8.81 0.41 1.95
CA LEU A 47 9.12 1.65 2.66
C LEU A 47 8.15 1.91 3.80
N GLY A 48 6.85 1.77 3.55
CA GLY A 48 5.83 1.91 4.59
C GLY A 48 6.05 0.94 5.74
N ALA A 49 6.39 -0.31 5.43
CA ALA A 49 6.71 -1.33 6.43
C ALA A 49 7.98 -0.99 7.22
N ALA A 50 9.05 -0.53 6.56
CA ALA A 50 10.32 -0.16 7.19
C ALA A 50 10.14 1.03 8.15
N VAL A 51 9.48 2.10 7.70
CA VAL A 51 9.20 3.30 8.52
C VAL A 51 8.27 2.95 9.68
N GLY A 52 7.20 2.19 9.40
CA GLY A 52 6.28 1.72 10.43
C GLY A 52 6.97 0.90 11.51
N ALA A 53 7.84 -0.04 11.10
CA ALA A 53 8.62 -0.85 12.03
C ALA A 53 9.60 0.01 12.86
N ALA A 54 10.32 0.94 12.24
CA ALA A 54 11.26 1.82 12.93
C ALA A 54 10.55 2.69 14.00
N VAL A 55 9.38 3.24 13.67
CA VAL A 55 8.58 4.05 14.61
C VAL A 55 7.96 3.17 15.71
N ALA A 56 7.51 1.96 15.40
CA ALA A 56 6.98 1.04 16.39
C ALA A 56 8.06 0.64 17.42
N VAL A 57 9.28 0.38 16.98
CA VAL A 57 10.44 0.10 17.85
C VAL A 57 10.76 1.28 18.78
N SER A 58 10.48 2.51 18.34
CA SER A 58 10.63 3.73 19.18
C SER A 58 9.53 3.86 20.26
N GLY A 59 8.63 2.90 20.41
CA GLY A 59 7.62 2.86 21.48
C GLY A 59 6.30 3.57 21.15
N HIS A 60 6.04 3.93 19.89
CA HIS A 60 4.83 4.63 19.48
C HIS A 60 4.02 3.83 18.44
N PRO A 61 3.29 2.78 18.87
CA PRO A 61 2.62 1.86 17.94
C PRO A 61 1.53 2.53 17.09
N PHE A 62 0.75 3.46 17.64
CA PHE A 62 -0.26 4.19 16.87
C PHE A 62 0.33 5.16 15.86
N LEU A 63 1.42 5.84 16.23
CA LEU A 63 2.11 6.77 15.35
C LEU A 63 2.77 6.04 14.18
N SER A 64 3.12 4.76 14.34
CA SER A 64 3.71 3.95 13.28
C SER A 64 2.82 3.81 12.05
N ILE A 65 1.48 3.74 12.23
CA ILE A 65 0.53 3.66 11.11
C ILE A 65 0.55 4.97 10.31
N PHE A 66 0.47 6.11 10.99
CA PHE A 66 0.50 7.41 10.32
C PHE A 66 1.84 7.68 9.62
N ALA A 67 2.94 7.29 10.26
CA ALA A 67 4.28 7.40 9.67
C ALA A 67 4.44 6.52 8.42
N ALA A 68 3.93 5.27 8.46
CA ALA A 68 3.93 4.37 7.31
C ALA A 68 3.08 4.92 6.15
N MET A 69 1.90 5.48 6.46
CA MET A 69 1.04 6.12 5.46
C MET A 69 1.73 7.34 4.84
N ALA A 70 2.34 8.20 5.65
CA ALA A 70 3.07 9.37 5.17
C ALA A 70 4.25 8.97 4.26
N ALA A 71 5.01 7.94 4.65
CA ALA A 71 6.10 7.41 3.84
C ALA A 71 5.62 6.87 2.49
N GLY A 72 4.50 6.14 2.48
CA GLY A 72 3.87 5.68 1.24
C GLY A 72 3.42 6.83 0.33
N VAL A 73 2.79 7.87 0.90
CA VAL A 73 2.41 9.07 0.14
C VAL A 73 3.61 9.78 -0.44
N CYS A 74 4.69 9.95 0.34
CA CYS A 74 5.91 10.60 -0.13
C CYS A 74 6.55 9.83 -1.29
N SER A 75 6.63 8.50 -1.21
CA SER A 75 7.19 7.68 -2.28
C SER A 75 6.34 7.72 -3.55
N GLY A 76 5.01 7.63 -3.42
CA GLY A 76 4.08 7.78 -4.54
C GLY A 76 4.17 9.17 -5.18
N PHE A 77 4.37 10.22 -4.40
CA PHE A 77 4.57 11.58 -4.91
C PHE A 77 5.86 11.70 -5.74
N VAL A 78 6.94 11.04 -5.33
CA VAL A 78 8.19 11.00 -6.11
C VAL A 78 7.94 10.31 -7.47
N THR A 79 7.25 9.17 -7.48
CA THR A 79 6.87 8.47 -8.73
C THR A 79 6.04 9.38 -9.63
N ALA A 80 5.05 10.06 -9.06
CA ALA A 80 4.20 10.98 -9.81
C ALA A 80 4.98 12.16 -10.43
N ILE A 81 5.97 12.72 -9.73
CA ILE A 81 6.84 13.77 -10.27
C ILE A 81 7.66 13.27 -11.47
N LEU A 82 8.25 12.07 -11.35
CA LEU A 82 9.02 11.47 -12.44
C LEU A 82 8.17 11.28 -13.70
N GLN A 83 6.95 10.81 -13.53
CA GLN A 83 6.03 10.58 -14.64
C GLN A 83 5.50 11.91 -15.24
N THR A 84 5.07 12.85 -14.40
CA THR A 84 4.34 14.03 -14.88
C THR A 84 5.25 15.20 -15.25
N LYS A 85 6.33 15.46 -14.48
CA LYS A 85 7.23 16.59 -14.74
C LYS A 85 8.41 16.23 -15.62
N LEU A 86 8.96 15.04 -15.43
CA LEU A 86 10.13 14.58 -16.19
C LEU A 86 9.73 13.78 -17.44
N GLY A 87 8.44 13.45 -17.61
CA GLY A 87 7.95 12.73 -18.78
C GLY A 87 8.52 11.29 -18.89
N VAL A 88 8.96 10.73 -17.78
CA VAL A 88 9.50 9.37 -17.76
C VAL A 88 8.33 8.37 -17.91
N ASP A 89 8.52 7.36 -18.75
CA ASP A 89 7.55 6.28 -18.90
C ASP A 89 7.21 5.65 -17.54
N SER A 90 5.94 5.31 -17.37
CA SER A 90 5.42 4.82 -16.10
C SER A 90 6.14 3.58 -15.58
N LEU A 91 6.40 2.62 -16.47
CA LEU A 91 7.12 1.40 -16.12
C LEU A 91 8.55 1.72 -15.67
N LEU A 92 9.25 2.60 -16.40
CA LEU A 92 10.62 3.00 -16.10
C LEU A 92 10.69 3.79 -14.79
N ALA A 93 9.77 4.74 -14.58
CA ALA A 93 9.67 5.50 -13.34
C ALA A 93 9.46 4.58 -12.13
N GLY A 94 8.58 3.58 -12.26
CA GLY A 94 8.33 2.59 -11.22
C GLY A 94 9.59 1.79 -10.85
N ILE A 95 10.35 1.31 -11.84
CA ILE A 95 11.59 0.57 -11.61
C ILE A 95 12.66 1.45 -10.92
N ILE A 96 12.83 2.69 -11.39
CA ILE A 96 13.81 3.64 -10.82
C ILE A 96 13.48 3.89 -9.35
N VAL A 97 12.21 4.22 -9.05
CA VAL A 97 11.77 4.50 -7.69
C VAL A 97 11.91 3.26 -6.80
N ASN A 98 11.48 2.10 -7.27
CA ASN A 98 11.60 0.86 -6.51
C ASN A 98 13.06 0.55 -6.13
N THR A 99 13.97 0.70 -7.09
CA THR A 99 15.41 0.50 -6.85
C THR A 99 15.99 1.54 -5.89
N GLY A 100 15.58 2.80 -6.02
CA GLY A 100 16.00 3.89 -5.12
C GLY A 100 15.48 3.68 -3.69
N LEU A 101 14.23 3.25 -3.55
CA LEU A 101 13.59 2.98 -2.26
C LEU A 101 14.27 1.83 -1.51
N TYR A 102 14.88 0.87 -2.20
CA TYR A 102 15.66 -0.19 -1.55
C TYR A 102 16.76 0.39 -0.67
N SER A 103 17.52 1.35 -1.17
CA SER A 103 18.59 2.03 -0.40
C SER A 103 18.03 2.84 0.75
N VAL A 104 16.92 3.54 0.54
CA VAL A 104 16.22 4.31 1.58
C VAL A 104 15.71 3.38 2.69
N ASN A 105 15.14 2.24 2.33
CA ASN A 105 14.67 1.24 3.29
C ASN A 105 15.79 0.76 4.21
N ILE A 106 16.96 0.41 3.65
CA ILE A 106 18.12 0.00 4.46
C ILE A 106 18.57 1.12 5.39
N ALA A 107 18.60 2.36 4.91
CA ALA A 107 18.98 3.53 5.72
C ALA A 107 18.00 3.74 6.89
N VAL A 108 16.68 3.68 6.63
CA VAL A 108 15.63 3.80 7.66
C VAL A 108 15.72 2.67 8.68
N MET A 109 16.09 1.46 8.25
CA MET A 109 16.27 0.31 9.13
C MET A 109 17.61 0.29 9.89
N GLY A 110 18.37 1.37 9.83
CA GLY A 110 19.64 1.50 10.56
C GLY A 110 20.81 0.73 9.93
N GLY A 111 20.81 0.54 8.61
CA GLY A 111 21.86 -0.17 7.88
C GLY A 111 21.71 -1.70 7.88
N SER A 112 20.62 -2.23 8.45
CA SER A 112 20.32 -3.66 8.48
C SER A 112 19.08 -3.96 7.62
N SER A 113 19.03 -5.12 7.00
CA SER A 113 17.83 -5.59 6.29
C SER A 113 16.78 -6.22 7.21
N LEU A 114 17.04 -6.32 8.51
CA LEU A 114 16.18 -6.95 9.50
C LEU A 114 16.01 -6.04 10.73
N ILE A 115 14.78 -5.78 11.12
CA ILE A 115 14.43 -5.12 12.39
C ILE A 115 13.89 -6.17 13.35
N ASN A 116 14.47 -6.24 14.55
CA ASN A 116 14.00 -7.16 15.59
C ASN A 116 12.82 -6.52 16.32
N MET A 117 11.62 -7.08 16.13
CA MET A 117 10.38 -6.60 16.75
C MET A 117 9.90 -7.47 17.92
N ASN A 118 10.71 -8.42 18.42
CA ASN A 118 10.29 -9.40 19.43
C ASN A 118 9.86 -8.78 20.78
N ARG A 119 10.24 -7.54 21.06
CA ARG A 119 9.91 -6.83 22.32
C ARG A 119 9.13 -5.53 22.08
N THR A 120 8.59 -5.36 20.89
CA THR A 120 7.91 -4.14 20.50
C THR A 120 6.41 -4.36 20.51
N ASP A 121 5.70 -3.50 21.21
CA ASP A 121 4.24 -3.47 21.14
C ASP A 121 3.83 -2.91 19.79
N THR A 122 3.21 -3.76 19.00
CA THR A 122 2.62 -3.38 17.71
C THR A 122 1.11 -3.24 17.86
N VAL A 123 0.46 -2.52 16.97
CA VAL A 123 -1.00 -2.43 16.95
C VAL A 123 -1.61 -3.84 16.82
N PHE A 124 -0.95 -4.76 16.13
CA PHE A 124 -1.36 -6.17 16.05
C PHE A 124 -1.28 -6.88 17.40
N SER A 125 -0.21 -6.65 18.18
CA SER A 125 -0.06 -7.26 19.53
C SER A 125 -1.11 -6.71 20.49
N MET A 126 -1.38 -5.39 20.45
CA MET A 126 -2.41 -4.76 21.27
C MET A 126 -3.82 -5.24 20.93
N MET A 127 -4.16 -5.36 19.64
CA MET A 127 -5.46 -5.91 19.23
C MET A 127 -5.58 -7.39 19.55
N LYS A 128 -4.51 -8.15 19.48
CA LYS A 128 -4.47 -9.56 19.90
C LYS A 128 -4.72 -9.72 21.40
N GLU A 129 -4.19 -8.81 22.20
CA GLU A 129 -4.48 -8.78 23.63
C GLU A 129 -5.94 -8.45 23.92
N ALA A 130 -6.51 -7.49 23.23
CA ALA A 130 -7.92 -7.13 23.33
C ALA A 130 -8.86 -8.29 22.91
N LEU A 131 -8.45 -9.09 21.91
CA LEU A 131 -9.21 -10.26 21.45
C LEU A 131 -8.97 -11.53 22.28
N LYS A 132 -8.06 -11.52 23.24
CA LYS A 132 -7.76 -12.69 24.09
C LYS A 132 -8.96 -13.26 24.86
N ASN A 133 -9.94 -12.42 25.13
CA ASN A 133 -11.19 -12.78 25.85
C ASN A 133 -12.33 -13.24 24.91
N THR A 134 -12.09 -13.33 23.60
CA THR A 134 -13.07 -13.77 22.61
C THR A 134 -12.80 -15.23 22.21
N PRO A 135 -13.82 -16.01 21.81
CA PRO A 135 -13.67 -17.42 21.45
C PRO A 135 -12.74 -17.70 20.24
N LEU A 136 -12.22 -16.67 19.62
CA LEU A 136 -11.24 -16.69 18.50
C LEU A 136 -9.78 -16.82 18.99
N LYS A 137 -9.57 -17.35 20.18
CA LYS A 137 -8.28 -17.60 20.81
C LYS A 137 -7.39 -18.45 19.89
N GLY A 138 -6.37 -17.85 19.29
CA GLY A 138 -5.41 -18.50 18.37
C GLY A 138 -5.43 -17.98 16.92
N ARG A 139 -6.53 -17.39 16.44
CA ARG A 139 -6.68 -16.84 15.08
C ARG A 139 -6.82 -15.31 15.03
N GLY A 140 -6.51 -14.64 16.15
CA GLY A 140 -6.65 -13.19 16.27
C GLY A 140 -5.91 -12.42 15.17
N ASP A 141 -4.73 -12.89 14.77
CA ASP A 141 -3.92 -12.23 13.72
C ASP A 141 -4.62 -12.22 12.36
N ILE A 142 -5.31 -13.33 12.01
CA ILE A 142 -6.05 -13.44 10.74
C ILE A 142 -7.26 -12.52 10.76
N VAL A 143 -7.97 -12.45 11.89
CA VAL A 143 -9.15 -11.61 12.06
C VAL A 143 -8.77 -10.13 11.95
N VAL A 144 -7.67 -9.72 12.60
CA VAL A 144 -7.15 -8.34 12.52
C VAL A 144 -6.76 -7.98 11.09
N ALA A 145 -6.01 -8.86 10.41
CA ALA A 145 -5.63 -8.66 9.02
C ALA A 145 -6.87 -8.57 8.10
N PHE A 146 -7.86 -9.44 8.31
CA PHE A 146 -9.10 -9.42 7.52
C PHE A 146 -9.90 -8.13 7.75
N ILE A 147 -10.03 -7.66 9.00
CA ILE A 147 -10.70 -6.40 9.32
C ILE A 147 -9.96 -5.23 8.67
N ALA A 148 -8.64 -5.19 8.73
CA ALA A 148 -7.83 -4.13 8.11
C ALA A 148 -8.06 -4.09 6.59
N VAL A 149 -8.00 -5.23 5.92
CA VAL A 149 -8.29 -5.33 4.48
C VAL A 149 -9.71 -4.91 4.17
N ALA A 150 -10.70 -5.36 4.95
CA ALA A 150 -12.10 -5.00 4.76
C ALA A 150 -12.32 -3.48 4.88
N ILE A 151 -11.69 -2.83 5.86
CA ILE A 151 -11.76 -1.37 6.03
C ILE A 151 -11.20 -0.66 4.80
N VAL A 152 -10.03 -1.10 4.29
CA VAL A 152 -9.41 -0.51 3.09
C VAL A 152 -10.28 -0.72 1.86
N VAL A 153 -10.86 -1.91 1.66
CA VAL A 153 -11.77 -2.20 0.54
C VAL A 153 -13.02 -1.33 0.61
N VAL A 154 -13.64 -1.22 1.77
CA VAL A 154 -14.82 -0.36 1.97
C VAL A 154 -14.48 1.10 1.68
N PHE A 155 -13.36 1.59 2.22
CA PHE A 155 -12.88 2.94 1.94
C PHE A 155 -12.67 3.18 0.44
N LEU A 156 -12.03 2.24 -0.27
CA LEU A 156 -11.83 2.29 -1.70
C LEU A 156 -13.13 2.31 -2.50
N VAL A 157 -14.10 1.47 -2.14
CA VAL A 157 -15.41 1.45 -2.80
C VAL A 157 -16.12 2.80 -2.62
N PHE A 158 -16.09 3.37 -1.42
CA PHE A 158 -16.64 4.69 -1.18
C PHE A 158 -15.89 5.76 -1.96
N PHE A 159 -14.57 5.77 -1.93
CA PHE A 159 -13.73 6.72 -2.68
C PHE A 159 -14.03 6.67 -4.18
N LEU A 160 -14.10 5.49 -4.78
CA LEU A 160 -14.39 5.32 -6.20
C LEU A 160 -15.82 5.76 -6.60
N ARG A 161 -16.75 5.79 -5.65
CA ARG A 161 -18.10 6.34 -5.86
C ARG A 161 -18.18 7.85 -5.68
N THR A 162 -17.14 8.51 -5.20
CA THR A 162 -17.09 9.97 -5.13
C THR A 162 -16.92 10.60 -6.52
N ARG A 163 -17.18 11.90 -6.64
CA ARG A 163 -16.95 12.63 -7.88
C ARG A 163 -15.51 12.56 -8.36
N LEU A 164 -14.55 12.53 -7.44
CA LEU A 164 -13.13 12.36 -7.75
C LEU A 164 -12.84 10.97 -8.32
N GLY A 165 -13.33 9.92 -7.71
CA GLY A 165 -13.15 8.54 -8.20
C GLY A 165 -13.77 8.33 -9.58
N LEU A 166 -14.96 8.88 -9.82
CA LEU A 166 -15.62 8.85 -11.13
C LEU A 166 -14.83 9.63 -12.19
N ALA A 167 -14.28 10.81 -11.84
CA ALA A 167 -13.47 11.61 -12.75
C ALA A 167 -12.16 10.88 -13.12
N ILE A 168 -11.48 10.28 -12.15
CA ILE A 168 -10.26 9.47 -12.38
C ILE A 168 -10.56 8.31 -13.32
N ARG A 169 -11.64 7.58 -13.08
CA ARG A 169 -12.06 6.45 -13.93
C ARG A 169 -12.42 6.89 -15.34
N ALA A 170 -13.13 8.01 -15.48
CA ALA A 170 -13.49 8.58 -16.79
C ALA A 170 -12.23 9.00 -17.57
N THR A 171 -11.26 9.60 -16.89
CA THR A 171 -10.00 10.06 -17.49
C THR A 171 -9.14 8.88 -17.96
N GLY A 172 -9.08 7.79 -17.19
CA GLY A 172 -8.36 6.59 -17.59
C GLY A 172 -8.97 5.88 -18.80
N ASN A 173 -10.31 5.98 -18.99
CA ASN A 173 -10.98 5.40 -20.15
C ASN A 173 -10.83 6.22 -21.41
N ASN A 174 -10.99 7.55 -21.33
CA ASN A 174 -10.85 8.46 -22.47
C ASN A 174 -10.59 9.91 -22.02
N ALA A 175 -9.33 10.30 -22.05
CA ALA A 175 -8.90 11.65 -21.64
C ALA A 175 -9.48 12.77 -22.52
N ASP A 176 -9.68 12.51 -23.82
CA ASP A 176 -10.18 13.52 -24.76
C ASP A 176 -11.68 13.78 -24.56
N MET A 177 -12.44 12.74 -24.20
CA MET A 177 -13.84 12.89 -23.85
C MET A 177 -14.02 13.71 -22.56
N VAL A 178 -13.12 13.56 -21.60
CA VAL A 178 -13.14 14.32 -20.35
C VAL A 178 -12.79 15.79 -20.59
N LYS A 179 -11.85 16.10 -21.51
CA LYS A 179 -11.53 17.47 -21.93
C LYS A 179 -12.73 18.19 -22.54
N SER A 180 -13.52 17.48 -23.37
CA SER A 180 -14.72 18.05 -24.01
C SER A 180 -15.86 18.34 -23.01
N SER A 181 -15.86 17.69 -21.85
CA SER A 181 -16.89 17.85 -20.82
C SER A 181 -16.59 18.97 -19.81
N SER A 182 -15.72 19.94 -20.13
CA SER A 182 -15.32 21.08 -19.28
C SER A 182 -14.69 20.66 -17.92
N ILE A 183 -14.37 19.41 -17.75
CA ILE A 183 -13.58 18.93 -16.63
C ILE A 183 -12.12 19.09 -17.01
N ASN A 184 -11.38 19.93 -16.28
CA ASN A 184 -9.97 20.14 -16.57
C ASN A 184 -9.18 18.85 -16.26
N PRO A 185 -8.83 18.03 -17.27
CA PRO A 185 -8.19 16.73 -17.02
C PRO A 185 -6.81 16.89 -16.39
N VAL A 186 -6.14 18.02 -16.60
CA VAL A 186 -4.82 18.32 -16.02
C VAL A 186 -4.87 18.33 -14.49
N SER A 187 -5.97 18.75 -13.88
CA SER A 187 -6.17 18.67 -12.42
C SER A 187 -6.33 17.23 -11.91
N TYR A 188 -6.77 16.32 -12.78
CA TYR A 188 -7.04 14.92 -12.42
C TYR A 188 -5.99 13.96 -13.03
N THR A 189 -5.21 14.42 -14.01
CA THR A 189 -4.22 13.66 -14.76
C THR A 189 -2.78 13.85 -14.30
N HIS A 190 -2.56 14.31 -13.07
CA HIS A 190 -1.22 14.12 -12.50
C HIS A 190 -0.79 12.65 -12.50
N LEU A 191 -1.65 11.75 -12.96
CA LEU A 191 -1.46 10.31 -13.01
C LEU A 191 -1.58 9.69 -14.41
N THR A 192 -1.98 10.46 -15.44
CA THR A 192 -2.02 9.95 -16.82
C THR A 192 -1.16 10.81 -17.72
N LEU A 193 -0.08 10.24 -18.23
CA LEU A 193 0.73 10.83 -19.29
C LEU A 193 -0.09 10.94 -20.57
N PRO A 194 0.04 12.05 -21.34
CA PRO A 194 -0.41 12.04 -22.71
C PRO A 194 0.48 11.08 -23.50
N THR A 195 -0.06 9.92 -23.81
CA THR A 195 0.53 9.09 -24.88
C THR A 195 0.23 9.78 -26.20
N ASN A 196 1.23 10.43 -26.78
CA ASN A 196 1.29 10.69 -28.20
C ASN A 196 1.70 9.43 -28.92
#